data_9232e689ccd39d64fec682afba585b76
#
_entry.id   9232e689ccd39d64fec682afba585b76
#
_cell.length_a   1.000
_cell.length_b   1.000
_cell.length_c   1.000
_cell.angle_alpha   90.00
_cell.angle_beta   90.00
_cell.angle_gamma   90.00
#
_symmetry.space_group_name_H-M   'P 1'
#
loop_
_entity.id
_entity.type
_entity.pdbx_description
1 polymer ?
#
loop_
_entity_poly.entity_id
_entity_poly.type
_entity_poly.pdbx_seq_one_letter_code
_entity_poly.pdbx_strand_id
1 'polypeptide(L)'
;MKQALNQTALRFPAEWEPHAATWLAWPHNREDWPGKFEPIPWVYAEIIRNLARHERVELIVNDAAAEKRARKTLERAGALSDNVRFHRWRTDRVWTRDSGCTFVSASGADPGLRPGQARRSLSAINWRFNAWAKYKNWHHDVKIGMLMAKAAGTDSIPAQFGNKPMILEGGSIDSNGHGTLLTTEECLLSKVQQRNPGMKREDYETAFAEYLGIRRVIWLGSGIVGDDTHGHVDDITRFVAPDTVVTAVESDPSDPNYEPLRENIRRLREATDQDGKPLSIVELPMPSPVIFEGRRLPASYANFYIANGILLVPVFNDPSDRVALDILADLFPDREVVGIYSGDLIWGFGAMHCMTQQQPAV
;
A
#
# COMPACT_ATOMS: atom_id res chain seq x y z
N MET A 1 -15.77 -22.74 -9.82
CA MET A 1 -15.27 -21.53 -9.12
C MET A 1 -16.05 -20.26 -9.47
N LYS A 2 -16.32 -19.95 -10.76
CA LYS A 2 -17.15 -18.76 -11.13
C LYS A 2 -18.57 -18.74 -10.53
N GLN A 3 -19.17 -19.89 -10.18
CA GLN A 3 -20.50 -19.94 -9.56
C GLN A 3 -20.53 -19.59 -8.07
N ALA A 4 -19.42 -19.69 -7.34
CA ALA A 4 -19.36 -19.38 -5.90
C ALA A 4 -19.20 -17.87 -5.63
N LEU A 5 -18.56 -17.13 -6.54
CA LEU A 5 -18.38 -15.67 -6.43
C LEU A 5 -19.71 -14.89 -6.61
N ASN A 6 -20.69 -15.46 -7.30
CA ASN A 6 -21.98 -14.79 -7.58
C ASN A 6 -22.93 -14.63 -6.37
N GLN A 7 -22.59 -15.13 -5.17
CA GLN A 7 -23.44 -15.01 -3.97
C GLN A 7 -22.83 -14.23 -2.82
N THR A 8 -21.57 -13.81 -2.93
CA THR A 8 -20.85 -13.10 -1.85
C THR A 8 -20.42 -11.74 -2.35
N ALA A 9 -20.98 -10.68 -1.77
CA ALA A 9 -20.55 -9.32 -2.10
C ALA A 9 -19.16 -9.07 -1.49
N LEU A 10 -18.14 -8.98 -2.33
CA LEU A 10 -16.78 -8.58 -1.92
C LEU A 10 -16.74 -7.08 -1.69
N ARG A 11 -15.91 -6.66 -0.73
CA ARG A 11 -15.63 -5.26 -0.42
C ARG A 11 -14.14 -5.11 -0.09
N PHE A 12 -13.50 -4.16 -0.72
CA PHE A 12 -12.15 -3.76 -0.36
C PHE A 12 -12.23 -2.74 0.79
N PRO A 13 -11.86 -3.11 2.04
CA PRO A 13 -11.91 -2.21 3.18
C PRO A 13 -10.96 -1.04 3.00
N ALA A 14 -11.32 0.11 3.58
CA ALA A 14 -10.41 1.23 3.67
C ALA A 14 -9.26 0.94 4.64
N GLU A 15 -8.08 1.57 4.43
CA GLU A 15 -6.92 1.32 5.27
C GLU A 15 -7.11 1.78 6.72
N TRP A 16 -7.97 2.77 6.99
CA TRP A 16 -8.26 3.20 8.36
C TRP A 16 -9.25 2.31 9.14
N GLU A 17 -9.83 1.28 8.50
CA GLU A 17 -10.67 0.31 9.21
C GLU A 17 -9.82 -0.57 10.14
N PRO A 18 -10.40 -1.18 11.19
CA PRO A 18 -9.62 -1.97 12.14
C PRO A 18 -8.80 -3.09 11.49
N HIS A 19 -7.55 -3.21 11.91
CA HIS A 19 -6.63 -4.26 11.46
C HIS A 19 -6.50 -5.40 12.47
N ALA A 20 -6.42 -6.63 11.97
CA ALA A 20 -6.00 -7.80 12.74
C ALA A 20 -4.47 -7.88 12.79
N ALA A 21 -3.77 -7.39 11.76
CA ALA A 21 -2.32 -7.38 11.68
C ALA A 21 -1.80 -6.46 10.56
N THR A 22 -0.52 -6.09 10.66
CA THR A 22 0.29 -5.54 9.57
C THR A 22 1.37 -6.53 9.15
N TRP A 23 1.50 -6.75 7.85
CA TRP A 23 2.54 -7.58 7.23
C TRP A 23 3.72 -6.73 6.79
N LEU A 24 4.95 -7.19 7.08
CA LEU A 24 6.22 -6.62 6.64
C LEU A 24 7.20 -7.73 6.26
N ALA A 25 8.16 -7.44 5.38
CA ALA A 25 9.30 -8.31 5.12
C ALA A 25 10.60 -7.65 5.61
N TRP A 26 11.40 -8.39 6.40
CA TRP A 26 12.65 -7.89 6.96
C TRP A 26 13.68 -7.60 5.87
N PRO A 27 14.37 -6.45 5.90
CA PRO A 27 15.35 -6.06 4.89
C PRO A 27 16.54 -7.03 4.86
N HIS A 28 16.88 -7.47 3.67
CA HIS A 28 17.96 -8.46 3.48
C HIS A 28 18.76 -8.24 2.18
N ASN A 29 18.14 -7.69 1.14
CA ASN A 29 18.81 -7.46 -0.15
C ASN A 29 19.54 -6.11 -0.12
N ARG A 30 20.88 -6.14 -0.15
CA ARG A 30 21.71 -4.93 -0.14
C ARG A 30 21.61 -4.13 -1.44
N GLU A 31 21.21 -4.77 -2.54
CA GLU A 31 21.04 -4.11 -3.83
C GLU A 31 19.81 -3.19 -3.89
N ASP A 32 18.87 -3.32 -2.94
CA ASP A 32 17.75 -2.39 -2.83
C ASP A 32 18.18 -1.04 -2.21
N TRP A 33 19.30 -1.03 -1.44
CA TRP A 33 19.90 0.16 -0.83
C TRP A 33 21.41 0.17 -1.03
N PRO A 34 21.93 0.31 -2.26
CA PRO A 34 23.36 0.28 -2.53
C PRO A 34 24.10 1.33 -1.70
N GLY A 35 25.12 0.90 -0.93
CA GLY A 35 25.91 1.78 -0.06
C GLY A 35 25.20 2.32 1.19
N LYS A 36 23.89 2.09 1.38
CA LYS A 36 23.09 2.62 2.50
C LYS A 36 22.26 1.55 3.23
N PHE A 37 22.63 0.29 3.14
CA PHE A 37 21.85 -0.79 3.75
C PHE A 37 21.91 -0.82 5.29
N GLU A 38 23.03 -0.40 5.90
CA GLU A 38 23.27 -0.54 7.33
C GLU A 38 22.22 0.14 8.25
N PRO A 39 21.70 1.34 7.96
CA PRO A 39 20.64 1.96 8.75
C PRO A 39 19.26 1.30 8.55
N ILE A 40 19.01 0.64 7.43
CA ILE A 40 17.67 0.17 7.07
C ILE A 40 17.05 -0.80 8.10
N PRO A 41 17.76 -1.82 8.63
CA PRO A 41 17.21 -2.67 9.69
C PRO A 41 16.80 -1.90 10.95
N TRP A 42 17.39 -0.75 11.23
CA TRP A 42 17.05 0.10 12.37
C TRP A 42 15.79 0.94 12.11
N VAL A 43 15.60 1.44 10.89
CA VAL A 43 14.35 2.09 10.47
C VAL A 43 13.18 1.10 10.57
N TYR A 44 13.39 -0.15 10.10
CA TYR A 44 12.39 -1.21 10.25
C TYR A 44 12.10 -1.53 11.72
N ALA A 45 13.11 -1.55 12.57
CA ALA A 45 12.91 -1.77 14.01
C ALA A 45 12.08 -0.63 14.63
N GLU A 46 12.27 0.61 14.21
CA GLU A 46 11.46 1.73 14.68
C GLU A 46 10.00 1.63 14.22
N ILE A 47 9.77 1.29 12.95
CA ILE A 47 8.43 1.03 12.41
C ILE A 47 7.75 -0.09 13.19
N ILE A 48 8.42 -1.23 13.39
CA ILE A 48 7.88 -2.38 14.13
C ILE A 48 7.61 -2.04 15.59
N ARG A 49 8.48 -1.26 16.23
CA ARG A 49 8.28 -0.80 17.63
C ARG A 49 6.98 -0.01 17.78
N ASN A 50 6.70 0.87 16.82
CA ASN A 50 5.49 1.69 16.82
C ASN A 50 4.25 0.85 16.50
N LEU A 51 4.26 0.02 15.46
CA LEU A 51 3.14 -0.83 15.07
C LEU A 51 2.78 -1.86 16.15
N ALA A 52 3.78 -2.54 16.74
CA ALA A 52 3.58 -3.60 17.71
C ALA A 52 2.95 -3.15 19.04
N ARG A 53 2.85 -1.84 19.29
CA ARG A 53 2.08 -1.27 20.41
C ARG A 53 0.58 -1.29 20.16
N HIS A 54 0.15 -1.37 18.93
CA HIS A 54 -1.25 -1.17 18.52
C HIS A 54 -1.85 -2.39 17.85
N GLU A 55 -1.07 -3.16 17.11
CA GLU A 55 -1.54 -4.33 16.38
C GLU A 55 -0.44 -5.39 16.21
N ARG A 56 -0.85 -6.57 15.76
CA ARG A 56 0.10 -7.64 15.47
C ARG A 56 0.91 -7.33 14.22
N VAL A 57 2.22 -7.56 14.30
CA VAL A 57 3.15 -7.46 13.17
C VAL A 57 3.50 -8.86 12.70
N GLU A 58 3.13 -9.20 11.48
CA GLU A 58 3.48 -10.45 10.81
C GLU A 58 4.76 -10.22 9.99
N LEU A 59 5.92 -10.62 10.52
CA LEU A 59 7.22 -10.29 9.96
C LEU A 59 7.81 -11.46 9.16
N ILE A 60 7.94 -11.27 7.86
CA ILE A 60 8.53 -12.25 6.95
C ILE A 60 10.06 -12.13 7.02
N VAL A 61 10.75 -13.26 7.15
CA VAL A 61 12.20 -13.39 7.15
C VAL A 61 12.63 -14.56 6.27
N ASN A 62 13.77 -14.45 5.58
CA ASN A 62 14.16 -15.44 4.57
C ASN A 62 14.48 -16.82 5.14
N ASP A 63 15.03 -16.87 6.34
CA ASP A 63 15.46 -18.14 6.99
C ASP A 63 15.67 -17.95 8.50
N ALA A 64 16.09 -19.01 9.18
CA ALA A 64 16.36 -18.98 10.62
C ALA A 64 17.53 -18.05 11.01
N ALA A 65 18.52 -17.88 10.13
CA ALA A 65 19.64 -16.98 10.39
C ALA A 65 19.21 -15.52 10.27
N ALA A 66 18.35 -15.20 9.27
CA ALA A 66 17.72 -13.90 9.13
C ALA A 66 16.82 -13.58 10.32
N GLU A 67 16.01 -14.54 10.78
CA GLU A 67 15.21 -14.36 12.01
C GLU A 67 16.07 -14.05 13.24
N LYS A 68 17.17 -14.78 13.43
CA LYS A 68 18.08 -14.53 14.55
C LYS A 68 18.67 -13.11 14.51
N ARG A 69 19.04 -12.63 13.31
CA ARG A 69 19.54 -11.25 13.14
C ARG A 69 18.44 -10.22 13.41
N ALA A 70 17.23 -10.43 12.85
CA ALA A 70 16.08 -9.56 13.06
C ALA A 70 15.74 -9.45 14.55
N ARG A 71 15.59 -10.58 15.25
CA ARG A 71 15.34 -10.61 16.70
C ARG A 71 16.38 -9.81 17.49
N LYS A 72 17.67 -10.01 17.19
CA LYS A 72 18.75 -9.27 17.87
C LYS A 72 18.64 -7.76 17.66
N THR A 73 18.28 -7.31 16.45
CA THR A 73 18.10 -5.89 16.15
C THR A 73 16.87 -5.33 16.86
N LEU A 74 15.74 -6.05 16.80
CA LEU A 74 14.50 -5.67 17.47
C LEU A 74 14.65 -5.62 19.00
N GLU A 75 15.32 -6.58 19.61
CA GLU A 75 15.65 -6.58 21.05
C GLU A 75 16.43 -5.33 21.43
N ARG A 76 17.49 -5.01 20.69
CA ARG A 76 18.34 -3.83 20.93
C ARG A 76 17.59 -2.51 20.75
N ALA A 77 16.60 -2.49 19.86
CA ALA A 77 15.75 -1.32 19.59
C ALA A 77 14.55 -1.23 20.55
N GLY A 78 14.35 -2.21 21.44
CA GLY A 78 13.14 -2.29 22.28
C GLY A 78 11.85 -2.50 21.45
N ALA A 79 11.98 -3.17 20.31
CA ALA A 79 10.89 -3.38 19.34
C ALA A 79 10.37 -4.84 19.34
N LEU A 80 11.05 -5.78 19.99
CA LEU A 80 10.60 -7.17 20.08
C LEU A 80 9.56 -7.31 21.18
N SER A 81 8.36 -7.76 20.81
CA SER A 81 7.26 -8.06 21.74
C SER A 81 6.50 -9.30 21.30
N ASP A 82 5.52 -9.74 22.08
CA ASP A 82 4.63 -10.87 21.74
C ASP A 82 3.73 -10.57 20.54
N ASN A 83 3.59 -9.29 20.17
CA ASN A 83 2.86 -8.87 18.98
C ASN A 83 3.67 -9.04 17.68
N VAL A 84 4.95 -9.44 17.75
CA VAL A 84 5.78 -9.69 16.55
C VAL A 84 5.85 -11.18 16.27
N ARG A 85 5.18 -11.62 15.21
CA ARG A 85 5.20 -13.02 14.75
C ARG A 85 6.09 -13.16 13.52
N PHE A 86 6.99 -14.17 13.53
CA PHE A 86 7.93 -14.41 12.43
C PHE A 86 7.45 -15.51 11.50
N HIS A 87 7.62 -15.26 10.17
CA HIS A 87 7.37 -16.21 9.09
C HIS A 87 8.65 -16.43 8.30
N ARG A 88 9.14 -17.68 8.21
CA ARG A 88 10.35 -18.02 7.46
C ARG A 88 9.99 -18.31 6.01
N TRP A 89 9.79 -17.27 5.23
CA TRP A 89 9.51 -17.34 3.80
C TRP A 89 10.55 -16.55 3.02
N ARG A 90 11.08 -17.14 1.97
CA ARG A 90 12.01 -16.45 1.09
C ARG A 90 11.31 -15.32 0.34
N THR A 91 11.93 -14.15 0.32
CA THR A 91 11.58 -13.02 -0.52
C THR A 91 12.78 -12.61 -1.35
N ASP A 92 12.54 -12.03 -2.51
CA ASP A 92 13.59 -11.40 -3.33
C ASP A 92 13.77 -9.93 -2.90
N ARG A 93 12.65 -9.27 -2.51
CA ARG A 93 12.56 -7.88 -2.04
C ARG A 93 11.65 -7.79 -0.79
N VAL A 94 11.40 -6.57 -0.32
CA VAL A 94 10.70 -6.35 0.96
C VAL A 94 9.33 -5.68 0.81
N TRP A 95 8.91 -5.38 -0.41
CA TRP A 95 7.74 -4.55 -0.70
C TRP A 95 6.46 -5.38 -0.61
N THR A 96 5.99 -5.59 0.64
CA THR A 96 4.81 -6.46 0.90
C THR A 96 3.50 -5.84 0.44
N ARG A 97 3.45 -4.51 0.25
CA ARG A 97 2.31 -3.84 -0.37
C ARG A 97 2.05 -4.40 -1.77
N ASP A 98 3.11 -4.64 -2.53
CA ASP A 98 3.03 -4.98 -3.94
C ASP A 98 3.09 -6.49 -4.19
N SER A 99 3.88 -7.21 -3.39
CA SER A 99 4.01 -8.67 -3.51
C SER A 99 2.99 -9.45 -2.69
N GLY A 100 2.31 -8.78 -1.76
CA GLY A 100 1.28 -9.36 -0.91
C GLY A 100 -0.06 -9.56 -1.62
N CYS A 101 -1.03 -10.12 -0.90
CA CYS A 101 -2.41 -10.18 -1.37
C CYS A 101 -3.19 -8.95 -0.93
N THR A 102 -4.22 -8.58 -1.69
CA THR A 102 -5.22 -7.61 -1.26
C THR A 102 -6.30 -8.34 -0.47
N PHE A 103 -6.40 -8.03 0.82
CA PHE A 103 -7.47 -8.58 1.64
C PHE A 103 -8.79 -7.87 1.38
N VAL A 104 -9.86 -8.65 1.23
CA VAL A 104 -11.22 -8.17 1.05
C VAL A 104 -12.15 -8.79 2.07
N SER A 105 -13.14 -8.05 2.53
CA SER A 105 -14.22 -8.60 3.33
C SER A 105 -15.31 -9.18 2.43
N ALA A 106 -15.83 -10.32 2.82
CA ALA A 106 -16.94 -10.95 2.13
C ALA A 106 -18.16 -10.97 3.04
N SER A 107 -19.31 -10.54 2.53
CA SER A 107 -20.59 -10.63 3.24
C SER A 107 -21.40 -11.76 2.63
N GLY A 108 -21.61 -12.85 3.38
CA GLY A 108 -22.42 -13.98 2.99
C GLY A 108 -23.60 -14.19 3.92
N ALA A 109 -24.75 -14.69 3.40
CA ALA A 109 -25.81 -15.20 4.22
C ALA A 109 -25.33 -16.51 4.88
N ASP A 110 -25.13 -16.50 6.20
CA ASP A 110 -24.92 -17.72 6.98
C ASP A 110 -26.30 -18.27 7.40
N PRO A 111 -26.68 -19.47 6.95
CA PRO A 111 -27.97 -20.06 7.32
C PRO A 111 -28.20 -20.24 8.84
N GLY A 112 -27.12 -20.19 9.63
CA GLY A 112 -27.16 -20.29 11.10
C GLY A 112 -27.35 -18.97 11.83
N LEU A 113 -27.32 -17.82 11.13
CA LEU A 113 -27.48 -16.50 11.74
C LEU A 113 -28.93 -15.99 11.63
N ARG A 114 -29.35 -15.12 12.57
CA ARG A 114 -30.67 -14.48 12.51
C ARG A 114 -30.77 -13.57 11.28
N PRO A 115 -31.98 -13.38 10.72
CA PRO A 115 -32.18 -12.42 9.62
C PRO A 115 -31.61 -11.05 9.96
N GLY A 116 -30.73 -10.53 9.08
CA GLY A 116 -30.03 -9.26 9.28
C GLY A 116 -28.61 -9.37 9.89
N GLN A 117 -28.17 -10.55 10.31
CA GLN A 117 -26.79 -10.80 10.71
C GLN A 117 -26.03 -11.46 9.53
N ALA A 118 -25.12 -10.75 8.92
CA ALA A 118 -24.19 -11.31 7.95
C ALA A 118 -22.87 -11.69 8.66
N ARG A 119 -22.37 -12.89 8.46
CA ARG A 119 -21.00 -13.24 8.85
C ARG A 119 -20.05 -12.54 7.87
N ARG A 120 -19.23 -11.63 8.38
CA ARG A 120 -18.10 -11.13 7.60
C ARG A 120 -17.00 -12.19 7.62
N SER A 121 -16.50 -12.53 6.48
CA SER A 121 -15.32 -13.39 6.34
C SER A 121 -14.24 -12.63 5.58
N LEU A 122 -12.99 -12.94 5.88
CA LEU A 122 -11.86 -12.43 5.14
C LEU A 122 -11.61 -13.32 3.92
N SER A 123 -11.30 -12.73 2.78
CA SER A 123 -10.74 -13.41 1.60
C SER A 123 -9.54 -12.62 1.11
N ALA A 124 -8.66 -13.28 0.38
CA ALA A 124 -7.45 -12.65 -0.14
C ALA A 124 -7.44 -12.74 -1.67
N ILE A 125 -7.46 -11.60 -2.34
CA ILE A 125 -7.24 -11.55 -3.80
C ILE A 125 -5.75 -11.63 -4.04
N ASN A 126 -5.36 -12.67 -4.76
CA ASN A 126 -3.95 -12.94 -5.06
C ASN A 126 -3.63 -12.52 -6.50
N TRP A 127 -3.11 -11.30 -6.63
CA TRP A 127 -2.60 -10.78 -7.89
C TRP A 127 -1.28 -11.43 -8.26
N ARG A 128 -1.00 -11.51 -9.55
CA ARG A 128 0.33 -11.90 -10.00
C ARG A 128 1.31 -10.75 -9.83
N PHE A 129 2.39 -10.96 -9.10
CA PHE A 129 3.49 -10.01 -9.02
C PHE A 129 4.56 -10.31 -10.07
N ASN A 130 5.11 -9.29 -10.72
CA ASN A 130 6.16 -9.40 -11.74
C ASN A 130 7.27 -8.35 -11.59
N ALA A 131 7.46 -7.84 -10.37
CA ALA A 131 8.40 -6.78 -10.04
C ALA A 131 8.25 -5.54 -10.95
N TRP A 132 7.02 -5.01 -11.00
CA TRP A 132 6.65 -3.78 -11.71
C TRP A 132 6.95 -3.82 -13.22
N ALA A 133 6.96 -5.01 -13.82
CA ALA A 133 7.39 -5.27 -15.20
C ALA A 133 8.81 -4.74 -15.53
N LYS A 134 9.67 -4.62 -14.52
CA LYS A 134 10.99 -3.99 -14.61
C LYS A 134 12.12 -4.93 -14.20
N TYR A 135 12.02 -5.60 -13.06
CA TYR A 135 13.08 -6.41 -12.49
C TYR A 135 12.88 -7.90 -12.77
N LYS A 136 14.00 -8.65 -12.73
CA LYS A 136 13.98 -10.10 -12.99
C LYS A 136 13.89 -10.96 -11.72
N ASN A 137 14.18 -10.39 -10.55
CA ASN A 137 14.20 -11.04 -9.23
C ASN A 137 12.85 -10.88 -8.52
N TRP A 138 11.92 -11.78 -8.77
CA TRP A 138 10.58 -11.80 -8.17
C TRP A 138 10.02 -13.23 -7.97
N HIS A 139 10.86 -14.25 -8.14
CA HIS A 139 10.41 -15.64 -8.13
C HIS A 139 9.97 -16.14 -6.74
N HIS A 140 10.48 -15.51 -5.69
CA HIS A 140 10.02 -15.75 -4.32
C HIS A 140 8.82 -14.85 -3.98
N ASP A 141 8.88 -13.59 -4.35
CA ASP A 141 7.87 -12.57 -4.01
C ASP A 141 6.49 -12.92 -4.57
N VAL A 142 6.41 -13.50 -5.77
CA VAL A 142 5.15 -13.93 -6.40
C VAL A 142 4.34 -14.94 -5.56
N LYS A 143 4.96 -15.54 -4.55
CA LYS A 143 4.33 -16.54 -3.66
C LYS A 143 3.80 -15.93 -2.37
N ILE A 144 4.21 -14.69 -2.05
CA ILE A 144 3.96 -14.07 -0.76
C ILE A 144 2.48 -13.89 -0.50
N GLY A 145 1.71 -13.38 -1.47
CA GLY A 145 0.26 -13.21 -1.32
C GLY A 145 -0.48 -14.49 -0.93
N MET A 146 -0.13 -15.62 -1.56
CA MET A 146 -0.71 -16.93 -1.22
C MET A 146 -0.28 -17.40 0.18
N LEU A 147 0.97 -17.15 0.58
CA LEU A 147 1.47 -17.54 1.90
C LEU A 147 0.82 -16.68 3.00
N MET A 148 0.60 -15.38 2.75
CA MET A 148 -0.12 -14.49 3.64
C MET A 148 -1.57 -14.96 3.83
N ALA A 149 -2.30 -15.25 2.76
CA ALA A 149 -3.66 -15.77 2.82
C ALA A 149 -3.73 -17.05 3.66
N LYS A 150 -2.82 -17.99 3.42
CA LYS A 150 -2.73 -19.24 4.19
C LYS A 150 -2.47 -19.00 5.67
N ALA A 151 -1.56 -18.10 6.03
CA ALA A 151 -1.22 -17.80 7.42
C ALA A 151 -2.35 -17.01 8.12
N ALA A 152 -3.08 -16.18 7.38
CA ALA A 152 -4.29 -15.50 7.85
C ALA A 152 -5.50 -16.45 8.00
N GLY A 153 -5.38 -17.71 7.55
CA GLY A 153 -6.47 -18.69 7.61
C GLY A 153 -7.64 -18.36 6.68
N THR A 154 -7.37 -17.72 5.55
CA THR A 154 -8.39 -17.26 4.60
C THR A 154 -8.22 -17.87 3.21
N ASP A 155 -9.30 -17.86 2.43
CA ASP A 155 -9.28 -18.31 1.04
C ASP A 155 -8.44 -17.37 0.18
N SER A 156 -7.61 -17.95 -0.69
CA SER A 156 -6.83 -17.23 -1.70
C SER A 156 -7.53 -17.34 -3.05
N ILE A 157 -7.94 -16.19 -3.59
CA ILE A 157 -8.63 -16.07 -4.87
C ILE A 157 -7.62 -15.57 -5.90
N PRO A 158 -7.14 -16.40 -6.84
CA PRO A 158 -6.22 -15.94 -7.88
C PRO A 158 -6.96 -15.05 -8.88
N ALA A 159 -6.50 -13.82 -9.03
CA ALA A 159 -7.07 -12.88 -9.99
C ALA A 159 -6.65 -13.22 -11.43
N GLN A 160 -7.60 -13.14 -12.35
CA GLN A 160 -7.39 -13.46 -13.76
C GLN A 160 -8.05 -12.44 -14.68
N PHE A 161 -7.42 -12.21 -15.82
CA PHE A 161 -8.03 -11.54 -16.95
C PHE A 161 -8.06 -12.50 -18.14
N GLY A 162 -9.26 -12.90 -18.54
CA GLY A 162 -9.43 -14.03 -19.45
C GLY A 162 -8.86 -15.32 -18.84
N ASN A 163 -7.90 -15.93 -19.53
CA ASN A 163 -7.21 -17.16 -19.07
C ASN A 163 -5.79 -16.88 -18.53
N LYS A 164 -5.44 -15.61 -18.30
CA LYS A 164 -4.11 -15.21 -17.80
C LYS A 164 -4.19 -14.67 -16.37
N PRO A 165 -3.18 -14.95 -15.53
CA PRO A 165 -3.10 -14.26 -14.25
C PRO A 165 -3.03 -12.75 -14.45
N MET A 166 -3.84 -11.99 -13.68
CA MET A 166 -3.82 -10.53 -13.69
C MET A 166 -2.71 -10.02 -12.78
N ILE A 167 -1.93 -9.08 -13.29
CA ILE A 167 -0.87 -8.41 -12.56
C ILE A 167 -1.42 -7.11 -11.97
N LEU A 168 -1.23 -6.93 -10.66
CA LEU A 168 -1.56 -5.70 -9.96
C LEU A 168 -0.72 -5.62 -8.69
N GLU A 169 -0.29 -4.42 -8.34
CA GLU A 169 0.38 -4.10 -7.09
C GLU A 169 -0.57 -3.34 -6.16
N GLY A 170 -0.48 -3.60 -4.84
CA GLY A 170 -1.31 -2.91 -3.84
C GLY A 170 -1.06 -1.41 -3.78
N GLY A 171 0.17 -0.95 -4.07
CA GLY A 171 0.50 0.48 -4.13
C GLY A 171 -0.11 1.22 -5.32
N SER A 172 -0.55 0.50 -6.36
CA SER A 172 -1.22 1.08 -7.52
C SER A 172 -2.69 1.43 -7.29
N ILE A 173 -3.27 1.05 -6.15
CA ILE A 173 -4.69 1.23 -5.81
C ILE A 173 -4.87 1.72 -4.38
N ASP A 174 -5.89 2.57 -4.16
CA ASP A 174 -6.33 3.00 -2.83
C ASP A 174 -7.86 3.05 -2.78
N SER A 175 -8.48 2.66 -1.66
CA SER A 175 -9.94 2.50 -1.55
C SER A 175 -10.53 3.27 -0.38
N ASN A 176 -11.70 3.86 -0.60
CA ASN A 176 -12.48 4.48 0.47
C ASN A 176 -13.30 3.47 1.31
N GLY A 177 -13.24 2.17 1.03
CA GLY A 177 -14.03 1.16 1.72
C GLY A 177 -15.53 1.12 1.34
N HIS A 178 -16.01 2.04 0.54
CA HIS A 178 -17.41 2.19 0.17
C HIS A 178 -17.68 1.93 -1.33
N GLY A 179 -16.65 1.59 -2.08
CA GLY A 179 -16.78 1.22 -3.50
C GLY A 179 -16.18 2.23 -4.46
N THR A 180 -15.41 3.22 -3.97
CA THR A 180 -14.57 4.08 -4.82
C THR A 180 -13.10 3.67 -4.67
N LEU A 181 -12.38 3.68 -5.78
CA LEU A 181 -10.96 3.33 -5.87
C LEU A 181 -10.20 4.41 -6.65
N LEU A 182 -9.02 4.76 -6.15
CA LEU A 182 -8.03 5.59 -6.84
C LEU A 182 -7.00 4.71 -7.54
N THR A 183 -6.59 5.12 -8.73
CA THR A 183 -5.44 4.57 -9.48
C THR A 183 -4.93 5.58 -10.47
N THR A 184 -3.87 5.27 -11.22
CA THR A 184 -3.29 6.14 -12.23
C THR A 184 -3.31 5.53 -13.63
N GLU A 185 -3.43 6.37 -14.64
CA GLU A 185 -3.28 5.99 -16.06
C GLU A 185 -1.83 5.57 -16.36
N GLU A 186 -0.86 6.27 -15.76
CA GLU A 186 0.55 5.97 -15.96
C GLU A 186 0.89 4.54 -15.53
N CYS A 187 0.43 4.10 -14.36
CA CYS A 187 0.71 2.75 -13.86
C CYS A 187 0.02 1.66 -14.69
N LEU A 188 -1.27 1.81 -14.96
CA LEU A 188 -2.08 0.69 -15.46
C LEU A 188 -2.28 0.72 -16.97
N LEU A 189 -2.23 1.89 -17.62
CA LEU A 189 -2.53 2.02 -19.04
C LEU A 189 -1.32 2.37 -19.91
N SER A 190 -0.18 2.76 -19.32
CA SER A 190 1.05 3.04 -20.04
C SER A 190 1.62 1.79 -20.71
N LYS A 191 2.33 2.00 -21.83
CA LYS A 191 3.14 0.96 -22.48
C LYS A 191 4.50 0.78 -21.84
N VAL A 192 4.94 1.74 -21.02
CA VAL A 192 6.16 1.66 -20.21
C VAL A 192 5.85 0.81 -18.97
N GLN A 193 6.72 -0.15 -18.64
CA GLN A 193 6.49 -1.08 -17.52
C GLN A 193 5.07 -1.70 -17.55
N GLN A 194 4.60 -2.08 -18.73
CA GLN A 194 3.24 -2.55 -18.95
C GLN A 194 2.95 -3.84 -18.16
N ARG A 195 2.02 -3.80 -17.18
CA ARG A 195 1.65 -4.94 -16.34
C ARG A 195 0.84 -5.97 -17.11
N ASN A 196 -0.24 -5.54 -17.75
CA ASN A 196 -1.18 -6.43 -18.42
C ASN A 196 -1.34 -6.01 -19.90
N PRO A 197 -0.49 -6.52 -20.81
CA PRO A 197 -0.59 -6.19 -22.23
C PRO A 197 -1.97 -6.48 -22.81
N GLY A 198 -2.60 -5.46 -23.41
CA GLY A 198 -3.91 -5.56 -24.05
C GLY A 198 -5.10 -5.21 -23.16
N MET A 199 -4.92 -5.08 -21.83
CA MET A 199 -5.98 -4.57 -20.96
C MET A 199 -6.21 -3.07 -21.20
N LYS A 200 -7.49 -2.69 -21.20
CA LYS A 200 -7.96 -1.30 -21.32
C LYS A 200 -8.57 -0.88 -19.99
N ARG A 201 -8.93 0.40 -19.88
CA ARG A 201 -9.60 0.98 -18.72
C ARG A 201 -10.82 0.15 -18.26
N GLU A 202 -11.70 -0.18 -19.19
CA GLU A 202 -12.94 -0.90 -18.92
C GLU A 202 -12.68 -2.33 -18.40
N ASP A 203 -11.58 -2.95 -18.83
CA ASP A 203 -11.16 -4.27 -18.35
C ASP A 203 -10.70 -4.21 -16.90
N TYR A 204 -9.93 -3.17 -16.51
CA TYR A 204 -9.53 -2.92 -15.13
C TYR A 204 -10.73 -2.61 -14.24
N GLU A 205 -11.65 -1.73 -14.69
CA GLU A 205 -12.86 -1.39 -13.95
C GLU A 205 -13.74 -2.62 -13.72
N THR A 206 -13.86 -3.50 -14.71
CA THR A 206 -14.56 -4.80 -14.58
C THR A 206 -13.89 -5.69 -13.56
N ALA A 207 -12.57 -5.82 -13.60
CA ALA A 207 -11.81 -6.63 -12.64
C ALA A 207 -11.92 -6.06 -11.22
N PHE A 208 -11.84 -4.75 -11.04
CA PHE A 208 -12.01 -4.11 -9.73
C PHE A 208 -13.42 -4.29 -9.18
N ALA A 209 -14.45 -4.27 -10.04
CA ALA A 209 -15.80 -4.59 -9.63
C ALA A 209 -15.94 -6.06 -9.19
N GLU A 210 -15.36 -7.00 -9.96
CA GLU A 210 -15.44 -8.44 -9.68
C GLU A 210 -14.67 -8.83 -8.42
N TYR A 211 -13.41 -8.38 -8.27
CA TYR A 211 -12.51 -8.83 -7.22
C TYR A 211 -12.53 -7.97 -5.96
N LEU A 212 -12.84 -6.69 -6.07
CA LEU A 212 -12.75 -5.72 -4.99
C LEU A 212 -14.10 -5.10 -4.59
N GLY A 213 -15.17 -5.35 -5.35
CA GLY A 213 -16.48 -4.75 -5.13
C GLY A 213 -16.53 -3.24 -5.44
N ILE A 214 -15.67 -2.76 -6.33
CA ILE A 214 -15.58 -1.35 -6.70
C ILE A 214 -16.70 -0.99 -7.68
N ARG A 215 -17.35 0.15 -7.44
CA ARG A 215 -18.39 0.72 -8.29
C ARG A 215 -17.92 1.96 -9.06
N ARG A 216 -16.89 2.63 -8.55
CA ARG A 216 -16.34 3.85 -9.13
C ARG A 216 -14.82 3.81 -9.09
N VAL A 217 -14.17 4.05 -10.22
CA VAL A 217 -12.71 4.23 -10.31
C VAL A 217 -12.42 5.67 -10.68
N ILE A 218 -11.55 6.31 -9.91
CA ILE A 218 -11.01 7.63 -10.19
C ILE A 218 -9.61 7.45 -10.76
N TRP A 219 -9.44 7.85 -12.01
CA TRP A 219 -8.19 7.73 -12.75
C TRP A 219 -7.40 9.04 -12.70
N LEU A 220 -6.32 9.03 -11.92
CA LEU A 220 -5.34 10.10 -11.94
C LEU A 220 -4.42 9.98 -13.17
N GLY A 221 -3.63 11.00 -13.45
CA GLY A 221 -2.71 11.03 -14.58
C GLY A 221 -1.40 10.31 -14.26
N SER A 222 -0.37 11.10 -14.01
CA SER A 222 0.99 10.62 -13.78
C SER A 222 1.39 10.69 -12.32
N GLY A 223 2.40 9.88 -11.95
CA GLY A 223 3.07 9.89 -10.65
C GLY A 223 4.06 11.02 -10.48
N ILE A 224 4.98 10.83 -9.53
CA ILE A 224 6.05 11.79 -9.21
C ILE A 224 7.37 11.36 -9.81
N VAL A 225 8.26 12.33 -10.00
CA VAL A 225 9.61 12.09 -10.51
C VAL A 225 10.42 11.21 -9.54
N GLY A 226 11.07 10.21 -10.10
CA GLY A 226 11.89 9.26 -9.35
C GLY A 226 11.15 7.99 -8.96
N ASP A 227 9.83 7.94 -9.09
CA ASP A 227 9.05 6.75 -8.83
C ASP A 227 9.46 5.59 -9.75
N ASP A 228 9.90 4.51 -9.12
CA ASP A 228 10.41 3.31 -9.79
C ASP A 228 9.30 2.36 -10.22
N THR A 229 8.11 2.55 -9.67
CA THR A 229 6.91 1.75 -9.94
C THR A 229 6.15 2.21 -11.16
N HIS A 230 6.47 3.40 -11.68
CA HIS A 230 5.82 4.05 -12.81
C HIS A 230 4.37 4.47 -12.49
N GLY A 231 4.22 5.35 -11.51
CA GLY A 231 2.98 6.06 -11.21
C GLY A 231 2.07 5.38 -10.19
N HIS A 232 2.62 4.75 -9.14
CA HIS A 232 1.79 4.29 -8.04
C HIS A 232 1.02 5.42 -7.39
N VAL A 233 -0.27 5.17 -7.09
CA VAL A 233 -1.14 6.19 -6.49
C VAL A 233 -0.81 6.49 -5.04
N ASP A 234 -0.20 5.56 -4.33
CA ASP A 234 0.17 5.69 -2.91
C ASP A 234 1.28 6.71 -2.65
N ASP A 235 2.01 7.13 -3.68
CA ASP A 235 2.96 8.25 -3.62
C ASP A 235 2.31 9.62 -3.93
N ILE A 236 1.03 9.66 -4.31
CA ILE A 236 0.37 10.86 -4.83
C ILE A 236 -0.88 11.22 -4.02
N THR A 237 -1.82 10.28 -3.91
CA THR A 237 -3.16 10.53 -3.39
C THR A 237 -3.68 9.35 -2.59
N ARG A 238 -4.19 9.63 -1.38
CA ARG A 238 -4.70 8.61 -0.48
C ARG A 238 -6.07 9.02 0.08
N PHE A 239 -6.99 8.07 0.20
CA PHE A 239 -8.18 8.28 1.01
C PHE A 239 -7.83 8.36 2.50
N VAL A 240 -8.45 9.29 3.20
CA VAL A 240 -8.33 9.49 4.66
C VAL A 240 -9.67 9.42 5.37
N ALA A 241 -10.75 9.53 4.61
CA ALA A 241 -12.14 9.33 5.04
C ALA A 241 -12.98 8.86 3.84
N PRO A 242 -14.24 8.41 4.02
CA PRO A 242 -15.07 7.89 2.93
C PRO A 242 -15.24 8.82 1.73
N ASP A 243 -15.18 10.13 1.96
CA ASP A 243 -15.38 11.19 0.98
C ASP A 243 -14.20 12.17 0.89
N THR A 244 -13.09 11.90 1.60
CA THR A 244 -11.96 12.83 1.70
C THR A 244 -10.67 12.16 1.26
N VAL A 245 -9.90 12.87 0.44
CA VAL A 245 -8.56 12.47 0.00
C VAL A 245 -7.52 13.52 0.41
N VAL A 246 -6.32 13.06 0.73
CA VAL A 246 -5.12 13.91 0.70
C VAL A 246 -4.42 13.69 -0.64
N THR A 247 -3.87 14.75 -1.22
CA THR A 247 -3.12 14.67 -2.49
C THR A 247 -1.88 15.55 -2.44
N ALA A 248 -0.78 15.02 -2.95
CA ALA A 248 0.49 15.72 -3.01
C ALA A 248 0.39 16.95 -3.91
N VAL A 249 1.00 18.06 -3.47
CA VAL A 249 1.09 19.31 -4.25
C VAL A 249 2.52 19.80 -4.29
N GLU A 250 2.94 20.25 -5.47
CA GLU A 250 4.19 20.98 -5.66
C GLU A 250 3.89 22.47 -5.88
N SER A 251 4.56 23.33 -5.13
CA SER A 251 4.35 24.78 -5.19
C SER A 251 5.27 25.52 -6.15
N ASP A 252 6.42 24.91 -6.51
CA ASP A 252 7.38 25.51 -7.44
C ASP A 252 7.02 25.16 -8.89
N PRO A 253 6.58 26.15 -9.70
CA PRO A 253 6.25 25.89 -11.11
C PRO A 253 7.42 25.40 -11.98
N SER A 254 8.65 25.54 -11.49
CA SER A 254 9.85 25.05 -12.19
C SER A 254 10.16 23.58 -11.86
N ASP A 255 9.54 23.01 -10.82
CA ASP A 255 9.71 21.61 -10.45
C ASP A 255 8.95 20.69 -11.44
N PRO A 256 9.56 19.61 -11.93
CA PRO A 256 8.91 18.69 -12.86
C PRO A 256 7.69 17.97 -12.30
N ASN A 257 7.47 17.96 -10.97
CA ASN A 257 6.25 17.43 -10.34
C ASN A 257 5.07 18.41 -10.41
N TYR A 258 5.31 19.71 -10.67
CA TYR A 258 4.27 20.74 -10.58
C TYR A 258 3.07 20.46 -11.48
N GLU A 259 3.31 20.31 -12.80
CA GLU A 259 2.22 20.09 -13.76
C GLU A 259 1.50 18.75 -13.59
N PRO A 260 2.20 17.60 -13.38
CA PRO A 260 1.53 16.32 -13.13
C PRO A 260 0.63 16.35 -11.89
N LEU A 261 1.10 16.91 -10.78
CA LEU A 261 0.32 16.96 -9.54
C LEU A 261 -0.86 17.93 -9.65
N ARG A 262 -0.68 19.07 -10.34
CA ARG A 262 -1.76 20.01 -10.64
C ARG A 262 -2.87 19.37 -11.50
N GLU A 263 -2.50 18.58 -12.50
CA GLU A 263 -3.46 17.83 -13.31
C GLU A 263 -4.22 16.81 -12.48
N ASN A 264 -3.56 16.12 -11.54
CA ASN A 264 -4.20 15.17 -10.62
C ASN A 264 -5.24 15.87 -9.72
N ILE A 265 -4.93 17.05 -9.18
CA ILE A 265 -5.89 17.86 -8.40
C ILE A 265 -7.09 18.26 -9.28
N ARG A 266 -6.87 18.68 -10.53
CA ARG A 266 -7.96 19.02 -11.45
C ARG A 266 -8.89 17.83 -11.66
N ARG A 267 -8.34 16.64 -11.88
CA ARG A 267 -9.12 15.40 -12.04
C ARG A 267 -9.90 15.03 -10.76
N LEU A 268 -9.31 15.20 -9.59
CA LEU A 268 -9.98 14.96 -8.30
C LEU A 268 -11.16 15.93 -8.10
N ARG A 269 -11.01 17.22 -8.47
CA ARG A 269 -12.10 18.21 -8.35
C ARG A 269 -13.28 17.93 -9.28
N GLU A 270 -13.06 17.25 -10.39
CA GLU A 270 -14.08 16.83 -11.34
C GLU A 270 -14.67 15.44 -11.03
N ALA A 271 -14.00 14.67 -10.16
CA ALA A 271 -14.39 13.33 -9.80
C ALA A 271 -15.55 13.31 -8.80
N THR A 272 -16.25 12.17 -8.77
CA THR A 272 -17.26 11.88 -7.76
C THR A 272 -17.00 10.50 -7.19
N ASP A 273 -17.48 10.28 -5.96
CA ASP A 273 -17.47 8.97 -5.32
C ASP A 273 -18.47 7.98 -5.97
N GLN A 274 -18.62 6.80 -5.40
CA GLN A 274 -19.51 5.74 -5.85
C GLN A 274 -21.01 6.11 -5.79
N ASP A 275 -21.37 7.16 -5.08
CA ASP A 275 -22.74 7.66 -4.92
C ASP A 275 -22.98 8.99 -5.68
N GLY A 276 -21.98 9.40 -6.50
CA GLY A 276 -22.05 10.62 -7.34
C GLY A 276 -21.78 11.91 -6.56
N LYS A 277 -21.24 11.85 -5.34
CA LYS A 277 -20.90 13.03 -4.52
C LYS A 277 -19.47 13.49 -4.81
N PRO A 278 -19.18 14.80 -4.79
CA PRO A 278 -17.84 15.32 -4.90
C PRO A 278 -16.98 14.91 -3.70
N LEU A 279 -15.65 14.84 -3.90
CA LEU A 279 -14.68 14.57 -2.84
C LEU A 279 -14.24 15.87 -2.16
N SER A 280 -13.98 15.76 -0.86
CA SER A 280 -13.15 16.74 -0.13
C SER A 280 -11.69 16.48 -0.43
N ILE A 281 -10.94 17.52 -0.82
CA ILE A 281 -9.55 17.41 -1.21
C ILE A 281 -8.71 18.23 -0.22
N VAL A 282 -7.75 17.57 0.42
CA VAL A 282 -6.76 18.19 1.30
C VAL A 282 -5.40 18.14 0.61
N GLU A 283 -4.79 19.29 0.43
CA GLU A 283 -3.48 19.41 -0.21
C GLU A 283 -2.36 19.08 0.81
N LEU A 284 -1.45 18.18 0.41
CA LEU A 284 -0.31 17.75 1.21
C LEU A 284 0.97 18.22 0.50
N PRO A 285 1.84 19.03 1.13
CA PRO A 285 3.03 19.55 0.45
C PRO A 285 3.96 18.40 0.02
N MET A 286 4.74 18.63 -1.04
CA MET A 286 5.92 17.82 -1.32
C MET A 286 7.09 18.24 -0.42
N PRO A 287 8.00 17.32 -0.04
CA PRO A 287 9.30 17.72 0.50
C PRO A 287 10.18 18.30 -0.61
N SER A 288 11.18 19.07 -0.23
CA SER A 288 12.25 19.46 -1.16
C SER A 288 12.85 18.24 -1.85
N PRO A 289 13.34 18.34 -3.10
CA PRO A 289 13.88 17.22 -3.83
C PRO A 289 14.95 16.45 -3.05
N VAL A 290 14.67 15.20 -2.70
CA VAL A 290 15.66 14.28 -2.11
C VAL A 290 16.50 13.72 -3.23
N ILE A 291 17.80 14.06 -3.25
CA ILE A 291 18.73 13.65 -4.31
C ILE A 291 19.85 12.82 -3.69
N PHE A 292 20.09 11.64 -4.24
CA PHE A 292 21.25 10.82 -3.90
C PHE A 292 21.93 10.27 -5.16
N GLU A 293 23.26 10.39 -5.22
CA GLU A 293 24.08 10.02 -6.40
C GLU A 293 23.58 10.63 -7.72
N GLY A 294 23.10 11.91 -7.65
CA GLY A 294 22.57 12.62 -8.82
C GLY A 294 21.19 12.18 -9.29
N ARG A 295 20.55 11.25 -8.58
CA ARG A 295 19.20 10.76 -8.86
C ARG A 295 18.19 11.35 -7.87
N ARG A 296 17.11 11.95 -8.36
CA ARG A 296 15.96 12.34 -7.54
C ARG A 296 15.20 11.10 -7.11
N LEU A 297 14.86 11.03 -5.82
CA LEU A 297 14.11 9.93 -5.21
C LEU A 297 12.64 10.29 -5.05
N PRO A 298 11.72 9.31 -5.03
CA PRO A 298 10.28 9.55 -4.96
C PRO A 298 9.82 9.85 -3.52
N ALA A 299 10.42 10.87 -2.90
CA ALA A 299 10.06 11.29 -1.56
C ALA A 299 8.68 11.95 -1.58
N SER A 300 7.74 11.37 -0.84
CA SER A 300 6.38 11.90 -0.69
C SER A 300 5.82 11.56 0.69
N TYR A 301 5.18 12.54 1.31
CA TYR A 301 4.44 12.31 2.57
C TYR A 301 3.17 11.47 2.34
N ALA A 302 2.65 11.38 1.12
CA ALA A 302 1.48 10.55 0.80
C ALA A 302 1.73 9.05 0.99
N ASN A 303 3.00 8.62 1.03
CA ASN A 303 3.37 7.23 1.31
C ASN A 303 3.33 6.90 2.82
N PHE A 304 2.39 7.51 3.58
CA PHE A 304 2.12 7.18 4.97
C PHE A 304 1.35 5.86 5.09
N TYR A 305 1.42 5.24 6.28
CA TYR A 305 0.67 4.03 6.60
C TYR A 305 -0.28 4.25 7.76
N ILE A 306 -1.56 3.87 7.58
CA ILE A 306 -2.61 3.97 8.60
C ILE A 306 -2.73 2.62 9.31
N ALA A 307 -2.43 2.58 10.61
CA ALA A 307 -2.61 1.42 11.46
C ALA A 307 -3.57 1.70 12.62
N ASN A 308 -3.89 0.69 13.43
CA ASN A 308 -4.75 0.87 14.59
C ASN A 308 -4.10 1.88 15.56
N GLY A 309 -4.79 3.00 15.83
CA GLY A 309 -4.35 4.01 16.80
C GLY A 309 -3.08 4.79 16.42
N ILE A 310 -2.47 4.55 15.26
CA ILE A 310 -1.24 5.21 14.83
C ILE A 310 -1.19 5.44 13.33
N LEU A 311 -0.55 6.53 12.93
CA LEU A 311 -0.21 6.87 11.55
C LEU A 311 1.31 7.00 11.44
N LEU A 312 1.94 6.22 10.57
CA LEU A 312 3.37 6.32 10.30
C LEU A 312 3.60 7.14 9.03
N VAL A 313 4.33 8.25 9.17
CA VAL A 313 4.56 9.20 8.08
C VAL A 313 6.04 9.26 7.75
N PRO A 314 6.44 9.07 6.47
CA PRO A 314 7.83 9.28 6.09
C PRO A 314 8.19 10.76 6.23
N VAL A 315 9.32 11.08 6.88
CA VAL A 315 9.85 12.45 7.01
C VAL A 315 11.29 12.49 6.49
N PHE A 316 11.73 13.65 6.03
CA PHE A 316 12.96 13.80 5.25
C PHE A 316 13.94 14.83 5.80
N ASN A 317 13.74 15.32 7.05
CA ASN A 317 14.43 16.48 7.65
C ASN A 317 14.22 17.76 6.83
N ASP A 318 13.01 17.96 6.36
CA ASP A 318 12.56 19.08 5.53
C ASP A 318 11.63 20.01 6.32
N PRO A 319 11.62 21.32 6.07
CA PRO A 319 10.65 22.24 6.69
C PRO A 319 9.19 21.81 6.50
N SER A 320 8.85 21.17 5.38
CA SER A 320 7.50 20.65 5.10
C SER A 320 7.11 19.45 5.96
N ASP A 321 8.07 18.75 6.62
CA ASP A 321 7.77 17.62 7.50
C ASP A 321 6.74 18.03 8.57
N ARG A 322 6.93 19.19 9.20
CA ARG A 322 6.01 19.67 10.24
C ARG A 322 4.63 19.95 9.69
N VAL A 323 4.57 20.59 8.52
CA VAL A 323 3.29 20.93 7.88
C VAL A 323 2.51 19.64 7.52
N ALA A 324 3.19 18.66 6.94
CA ALA A 324 2.58 17.38 6.58
C ALA A 324 2.08 16.61 7.82
N LEU A 325 2.87 16.57 8.89
CA LEU A 325 2.48 15.93 10.14
C LEU A 325 1.26 16.61 10.79
N ASP A 326 1.21 17.95 10.81
CA ASP A 326 0.10 18.71 11.37
C ASP A 326 -1.20 18.50 10.56
N ILE A 327 -1.13 18.53 9.21
CA ILE A 327 -2.28 18.22 8.34
C ILE A 327 -2.83 16.82 8.62
N LEU A 328 -1.94 15.83 8.70
CA LEU A 328 -2.36 14.45 8.95
C LEU A 328 -2.88 14.26 10.38
N ALA A 329 -2.36 14.97 11.37
CA ALA A 329 -2.88 14.95 12.74
C ALA A 329 -4.29 15.51 12.84
N ASP A 330 -4.59 16.58 12.09
CA ASP A 330 -5.94 17.15 12.03
C ASP A 330 -6.95 16.19 11.37
N LEU A 331 -6.50 15.40 10.39
CA LEU A 331 -7.34 14.42 9.69
C LEU A 331 -7.56 13.12 10.50
N PHE A 332 -6.63 12.79 11.41
CA PHE A 332 -6.69 11.58 12.24
C PHE A 332 -6.57 11.90 13.73
N PRO A 333 -7.55 12.64 14.31
CA PRO A 333 -7.47 13.08 15.71
C PRO A 333 -7.53 11.92 16.72
N ASP A 334 -7.91 10.72 16.28
CA ASP A 334 -7.98 9.48 17.06
C ASP A 334 -6.70 8.63 16.97
N ARG A 335 -5.68 9.09 16.23
CA ARG A 335 -4.40 8.38 16.03
C ARG A 335 -3.19 9.20 16.43
N GLU A 336 -2.20 8.53 16.97
CA GLU A 336 -0.86 9.10 17.17
C GLU A 336 -0.17 9.24 15.79
N VAL A 337 0.21 10.46 15.38
CA VAL A 337 0.94 10.68 14.12
C VAL A 337 2.43 10.70 14.41
N VAL A 338 3.16 9.75 13.83
CA VAL A 338 4.59 9.55 14.07
C VAL A 338 5.38 9.71 12.77
N GLY A 339 6.24 10.72 12.74
CA GLY A 339 7.23 10.89 11.66
C GLY A 339 8.37 9.88 11.81
N ILE A 340 8.63 9.11 10.77
CA ILE A 340 9.76 8.18 10.68
C ILE A 340 10.76 8.70 9.64
N TYR A 341 12.00 8.97 10.07
CA TYR A 341 13.03 9.43 9.14
C TYR A 341 13.28 8.43 8.01
N SER A 342 13.05 8.88 6.79
CA SER A 342 13.03 8.04 5.59
C SER A 342 14.09 8.44 4.55
N GLY A 343 15.00 9.34 4.87
CA GLY A 343 16.03 9.81 3.93
C GLY A 343 16.96 8.71 3.42
N ASP A 344 17.25 7.68 4.24
CA ASP A 344 17.99 6.50 3.78
C ASP A 344 17.06 5.44 3.20
N LEU A 345 15.85 5.30 3.77
CA LEU A 345 14.86 4.32 3.33
C LEU A 345 14.41 4.54 1.89
N ILE A 346 14.15 5.81 1.53
CA ILE A 346 13.65 6.17 0.19
C ILE A 346 14.65 5.88 -0.94
N TRP A 347 15.92 5.60 -0.63
CA TRP A 347 16.89 5.13 -1.62
C TRP A 347 16.48 3.78 -2.23
N GLY A 348 15.65 2.99 -1.52
CA GLY A 348 15.02 1.78 -2.04
C GLY A 348 13.77 2.04 -2.90
N PHE A 349 13.42 3.30 -3.17
CA PHE A 349 12.27 3.76 -3.98
C PHE A 349 10.90 3.49 -3.39
N GLY A 350 10.78 3.37 -2.07
CA GLY A 350 9.53 3.24 -1.34
C GLY A 350 9.68 3.64 0.12
N ALA A 351 8.55 3.89 0.79
CA ALA A 351 8.50 4.26 2.20
C ALA A 351 7.48 3.43 2.99
N MET A 352 6.76 4.02 3.94
CA MET A 352 5.94 3.31 4.92
C MET A 352 4.85 2.45 4.28
N HIS A 353 4.10 3.00 3.32
CA HIS A 353 3.01 2.28 2.69
C HIS A 353 3.50 1.14 1.80
N CYS A 354 4.53 1.39 0.99
CA CYS A 354 5.08 0.39 0.07
C CYS A 354 5.60 -0.88 0.79
N MET A 355 6.11 -0.75 2.02
CA MET A 355 6.66 -1.89 2.78
C MET A 355 5.63 -2.61 3.66
N THR A 356 4.42 -2.09 3.80
CA THR A 356 3.38 -2.62 4.69
C THR A 356 2.18 -3.14 3.91
N GLN A 357 1.50 -4.16 4.45
CA GLN A 357 0.20 -4.60 3.95
C GLN A 357 -0.72 -4.89 5.13
N GLN A 358 -1.86 -4.19 5.19
CA GLN A 358 -2.85 -4.42 6.23
C GLN A 358 -3.61 -5.72 6.04
N GLN A 359 -3.90 -6.39 7.15
CA GLN A 359 -4.89 -7.46 7.24
C GLN A 359 -6.07 -6.94 8.04
N PRO A 360 -7.22 -6.68 7.41
CA PRO A 360 -8.40 -6.18 8.12
C PRO A 360 -8.89 -7.16 9.19
N ALA A 361 -9.44 -6.62 10.29
CA ALA A 361 -10.25 -7.36 11.24
C ALA A 361 -11.67 -7.58 10.68
N VAL A 362 -12.23 -8.78 10.84
CA VAL A 362 -13.57 -9.17 10.35
C VAL A 362 -14.44 -9.65 11.49
#